data_d2cb2f24578e7c9deaa4fc122e740784
#
_entry.id   d2cb2f24578e7c9deaa4fc122e740784
#
_cell.length_a   1.000
_cell.length_b   1.000
_cell.length_c   1.000
_cell.angle_alpha   90.00
_cell.angle_beta   90.00
_cell.angle_gamma   90.00
#
_symmetry.space_group_name_H-M   'P 1'
#
loop_
_entity.id
_entity.type
_entity.pdbx_description
1 polymer ?
#
loop_
_entity_poly.entity_id
_entity_poly.type
_entity_poly.pdbx_seq_one_letter_code
_entity_poly.pdbx_strand_id
1 'polypeptide(L)'
;MSLEDGHITVPVYWSMRSPYCYISLDRCLAYQKKYNLILDLHPVWPIAIRDPHSFDVMKEMGYRLPYQNVDLFRAAAFHGVQLVYPNPDPVRQAPADDSPYGKIAPFEEQKDIQFLTRTAVGATEMGKGWEYLNMVMRAVWNGETSPWNQDDYKWIKHAIDAAGIDAEALVNDVTENPGKYDDIASRNNEEQMDNTCKHSGVPLFVFNGEPFFGQDRMDMLIWRLKTYGLTERSDAE
;
A
#
# COMPACT_ATOMS: atom_id res chain seq x y z
N MET A 1 26.49 4.76 2.70
CA MET A 1 25.63 3.69 2.16
C MET A 1 26.32 3.11 0.94
N SER A 2 26.69 1.86 0.97
CA SER A 2 27.30 1.16 -0.16
C SER A 2 26.18 0.78 -1.13
N LEU A 3 26.44 0.85 -2.43
CA LEU A 3 25.68 0.12 -3.43
C LEU A 3 25.85 -1.36 -3.08
N GLU A 4 24.88 -1.98 -2.44
CA GLU A 4 24.89 -3.41 -2.26
C GLU A 4 24.59 -4.03 -3.62
N ASP A 5 25.54 -4.80 -4.14
CA ASP A 5 25.48 -5.45 -5.45
C ASP A 5 25.10 -4.54 -6.64
N GLY A 6 25.45 -3.23 -6.57
CA GLY A 6 25.17 -2.27 -7.65
C GLY A 6 23.76 -1.68 -7.66
N HIS A 7 22.91 -2.00 -6.68
CA HIS A 7 21.55 -1.49 -6.55
C HIS A 7 21.41 -0.48 -5.42
N ILE A 8 20.49 0.48 -5.58
CA ILE A 8 20.03 1.33 -4.49
C ILE A 8 18.75 0.74 -3.93
N THR A 9 18.71 0.46 -2.62
CA THR A 9 17.52 -0.02 -1.93
C THR A 9 16.82 1.12 -1.21
N VAL A 10 15.50 1.22 -1.39
CA VAL A 10 14.63 2.24 -0.80
C VAL A 10 13.47 1.56 -0.10
N PRO A 11 13.34 1.64 1.23
CA PRO A 11 12.15 1.21 1.96
C PRO A 11 10.91 1.95 1.47
N VAL A 12 9.82 1.19 1.25
CA VAL A 12 8.54 1.70 0.77
C VAL A 12 7.41 1.21 1.68
N TYR A 13 6.79 2.13 2.40
CA TYR A 13 5.67 1.83 3.27
C TYR A 13 4.35 1.96 2.50
N TRP A 14 3.56 0.88 2.55
CA TRP A 14 2.42 0.69 1.67
C TRP A 14 1.18 0.21 2.39
N SER A 15 0.03 0.82 2.12
CA SER A 15 -1.25 0.37 2.65
C SER A 15 -2.19 -0.12 1.56
N MET A 16 -2.80 -1.28 1.79
CA MET A 16 -3.78 -1.89 0.86
C MET A 16 -5.04 -1.04 0.69
N ARG A 17 -5.36 -0.16 1.67
CA ARG A 17 -6.50 0.77 1.59
C ARG A 17 -6.16 2.10 0.91
N SER A 18 -4.92 2.38 0.57
CA SER A 18 -4.55 3.70 0.05
C SER A 18 -4.74 3.79 -1.48
N PRO A 19 -5.63 4.67 -1.98
CA PRO A 19 -5.76 4.91 -3.41
C PRO A 19 -4.47 5.48 -4.02
N TYR A 20 -3.71 6.31 -3.28
CA TYR A 20 -2.45 6.86 -3.78
C TYR A 20 -1.34 5.80 -3.87
N CYS A 21 -1.39 4.77 -3.02
CA CYS A 21 -0.56 3.58 -3.21
C CYS A 21 -0.92 2.91 -4.54
N TYR A 22 -2.20 2.63 -4.77
CA TYR A 22 -2.64 2.01 -6.01
C TYR A 22 -2.26 2.84 -7.26
N ILE A 23 -2.48 4.15 -7.25
CA ILE A 23 -2.11 5.04 -8.37
C ILE A 23 -0.60 5.03 -8.64
N SER A 24 0.25 4.80 -7.63
CA SER A 24 1.71 4.75 -7.79
C SER A 24 2.24 3.39 -8.25
N LEU A 25 1.44 2.33 -8.23
CA LEU A 25 1.87 0.95 -8.43
C LEU A 25 2.60 0.74 -9.76
N ASP A 26 2.00 1.17 -10.87
CA ASP A 26 2.59 1.00 -12.21
C ASP A 26 3.95 1.69 -12.35
N ARG A 27 4.08 2.87 -11.73
CA ARG A 27 5.36 3.60 -11.73
C ARG A 27 6.40 2.93 -10.85
N CYS A 28 6.02 2.36 -9.70
CA CYS A 28 6.94 1.57 -8.88
C CYS A 28 7.49 0.38 -9.66
N LEU A 29 6.63 -0.36 -10.35
CA LEU A 29 7.04 -1.50 -11.18
C LEU A 29 7.93 -1.05 -12.35
N ALA A 30 7.55 0.03 -13.04
CA ALA A 30 8.33 0.58 -14.15
C ALA A 30 9.72 1.07 -13.72
N TYR A 31 9.83 1.72 -12.54
CA TYR A 31 11.12 2.20 -12.05
C TYR A 31 12.04 1.06 -11.65
N GLN A 32 11.54 0.00 -11.01
CA GLN A 32 12.32 -1.19 -10.70
C GLN A 32 12.77 -1.94 -11.96
N LYS A 33 11.95 -1.90 -13.02
CA LYS A 33 12.34 -2.44 -14.33
C LYS A 33 13.41 -1.58 -15.00
N LYS A 34 13.31 -0.25 -14.88
CA LYS A 34 14.18 0.70 -15.60
C LYS A 34 15.53 0.93 -14.92
N TYR A 35 15.56 0.97 -13.60
CA TYR A 35 16.74 1.38 -12.83
C TYR A 35 17.29 0.24 -11.98
N ASN A 36 18.58 0.34 -11.63
CA ASN A 36 19.19 -0.49 -10.59
C ASN A 36 18.68 -0.08 -9.20
N LEU A 37 17.38 -0.27 -9.00
CA LEU A 37 16.60 0.15 -7.84
C LEU A 37 15.83 -1.05 -7.29
N ILE A 38 15.92 -1.23 -5.98
CA ILE A 38 15.08 -2.14 -5.21
C ILE A 38 14.16 -1.28 -4.35
N LEU A 39 12.86 -1.38 -4.58
CA LEU A 39 11.86 -0.82 -3.69
C LEU A 39 11.50 -1.90 -2.67
N ASP A 40 12.08 -1.78 -1.47
CA ASP A 40 11.87 -2.72 -0.37
C ASP A 40 10.51 -2.48 0.28
N LEU A 41 9.59 -3.40 0.06
CA LEU A 41 8.17 -3.23 0.40
C LEU A 41 7.89 -3.55 1.86
N HIS A 42 7.29 -2.61 2.56
CA HIS A 42 6.83 -2.72 3.94
C HIS A 42 5.32 -2.49 4.03
N PRO A 43 4.48 -3.54 3.96
CA PRO A 43 3.03 -3.38 4.18
C PRO A 43 2.74 -2.87 5.60
N VAL A 44 1.88 -1.85 5.69
CA VAL A 44 1.51 -1.20 6.95
C VAL A 44 -0.01 -1.18 7.14
N TRP A 45 -0.46 -1.14 8.40
CA TRP A 45 -1.85 -0.86 8.70
C TRP A 45 -2.25 0.53 8.19
N PRO A 46 -3.45 0.70 7.61
CA PRO A 46 -3.93 2.03 7.24
C PRO A 46 -4.06 2.95 8.46
N ILE A 47 -3.94 4.26 8.23
CA ILE A 47 -4.03 5.28 9.29
C ILE A 47 -5.31 5.13 10.13
N ALA A 48 -6.42 4.76 9.49
CA ALA A 48 -7.70 4.54 10.16
C ALA A 48 -7.66 3.41 11.23
N ILE A 49 -6.71 2.48 11.13
CA ILE A 49 -6.54 1.36 12.07
C ILE A 49 -5.49 1.68 13.12
N ARG A 50 -4.32 2.19 12.71
CA ARG A 50 -3.19 2.42 13.62
C ARG A 50 -3.27 3.71 14.41
N ASP A 51 -4.00 4.71 13.89
CA ASP A 51 -4.22 6.01 14.54
C ASP A 51 -5.61 6.56 14.16
N PRO A 52 -6.68 5.96 14.73
CA PRO A 52 -8.06 6.42 14.48
C PRO A 52 -8.29 7.89 14.80
N HIS A 53 -7.60 8.43 15.82
CA HIS A 53 -7.72 9.83 16.19
C HIS A 53 -7.22 10.77 15.08
N SER A 54 -6.04 10.52 14.51
CA SER A 54 -5.54 11.29 13.36
C SER A 54 -6.49 11.18 12.16
N PHE A 55 -7.14 10.04 11.97
CA PHE A 55 -8.15 9.86 10.93
C PHE A 55 -9.39 10.73 11.18
N ASP A 56 -9.86 10.82 12.42
CA ASP A 56 -11.00 11.68 12.81
C ASP A 56 -10.65 13.16 12.63
N VAL A 57 -9.47 13.59 13.05
CA VAL A 57 -8.97 14.96 12.80
C VAL A 57 -8.96 15.29 11.30
N MET A 58 -8.59 14.34 10.43
CA MET A 58 -8.65 14.56 8.98
C MET A 58 -10.07 14.78 8.47
N LYS A 59 -11.07 14.11 9.04
CA LYS A 59 -12.48 14.33 8.70
C LYS A 59 -12.97 15.71 9.15
N GLU A 60 -12.57 16.15 10.34
CA GLU A 60 -12.91 17.46 10.89
C GLU A 60 -12.33 18.62 10.07
N MET A 61 -11.21 18.40 9.36
CA MET A 61 -10.71 19.35 8.37
C MET A 61 -11.61 19.38 7.12
N GLY A 62 -12.72 20.11 7.18
CA GLY A 62 -13.82 20.09 6.21
C GLY A 62 -13.45 20.25 4.72
N TYR A 63 -12.23 20.67 4.38
CA TYR A 63 -11.72 20.75 3.00
C TYR A 63 -10.94 19.53 2.56
N ARG A 64 -10.37 18.74 3.49
CA ARG A 64 -9.36 17.71 3.16
C ARG A 64 -9.95 16.53 2.41
N LEU A 65 -11.02 15.94 2.91
CA LEU A 65 -11.65 14.80 2.23
C LEU A 65 -12.32 15.20 0.90
N PRO A 66 -13.08 16.32 0.81
CA PRO A 66 -13.59 16.79 -0.48
C PRO A 66 -12.49 17.03 -1.51
N TYR A 67 -11.38 17.66 -1.12
CA TYR A 67 -10.23 17.85 -2.01
C TYR A 67 -9.63 16.50 -2.44
N GLN A 68 -9.37 15.60 -1.49
CA GLN A 68 -8.80 14.28 -1.77
C GLN A 68 -9.66 13.49 -2.75
N ASN A 69 -10.98 13.53 -2.60
CA ASN A 69 -11.91 12.84 -3.50
C ASN A 69 -11.83 13.35 -4.95
N VAL A 70 -11.61 14.64 -5.15
CA VAL A 70 -11.38 15.21 -6.48
C VAL A 70 -9.99 14.87 -6.99
N ASP A 71 -8.97 15.01 -6.14
CA ASP A 71 -7.58 14.87 -6.49
C ASP A 71 -7.20 13.45 -6.92
N LEU A 72 -7.70 12.45 -6.23
CA LEU A 72 -7.32 11.08 -6.56
C LEU A 72 -7.85 10.59 -7.92
N PHE A 73 -9.06 10.99 -8.32
CA PHE A 73 -9.54 10.69 -9.68
C PHE A 73 -8.79 11.47 -10.76
N ARG A 74 -8.39 12.71 -10.44
CA ARG A 74 -7.52 13.52 -11.33
C ARG A 74 -6.13 12.88 -11.46
N ALA A 75 -5.52 12.46 -10.36
CA ALA A 75 -4.22 11.79 -10.37
C ALA A 75 -4.29 10.44 -11.10
N ALA A 76 -5.33 9.65 -10.88
CA ALA A 76 -5.55 8.39 -11.59
C ALA A 76 -5.67 8.63 -13.10
N ALA A 77 -6.50 9.58 -13.53
CA ALA A 77 -6.66 9.95 -14.95
C ALA A 77 -5.34 10.46 -15.56
N PHE A 78 -4.60 11.30 -14.84
CA PHE A 78 -3.31 11.83 -15.28
C PHE A 78 -2.27 10.72 -15.54
N HIS A 79 -2.29 9.66 -14.71
CA HIS A 79 -1.39 8.52 -14.85
C HIS A 79 -1.96 7.35 -15.67
N GLY A 80 -3.17 7.50 -16.22
CA GLY A 80 -3.82 6.45 -17.01
C GLY A 80 -4.23 5.22 -16.19
N VAL A 81 -4.44 5.38 -14.88
CA VAL A 81 -4.84 4.31 -13.95
C VAL A 81 -6.35 4.26 -13.84
N GLN A 82 -6.96 3.10 -14.12
CA GLN A 82 -8.37 2.87 -13.84
C GLN A 82 -8.56 2.78 -12.33
N LEU A 83 -9.35 3.70 -11.77
CA LEU A 83 -9.60 3.78 -10.33
C LEU A 83 -11.10 3.76 -10.04
N VAL A 84 -11.51 2.81 -9.23
CA VAL A 84 -12.87 2.74 -8.66
C VAL A 84 -12.73 2.51 -7.15
N TYR A 85 -13.56 3.20 -6.35
CA TYR A 85 -13.56 2.93 -4.91
C TYR A 85 -13.92 1.47 -4.64
N PRO A 86 -13.17 0.78 -3.76
CA PRO A 86 -13.48 -0.58 -3.38
C PRO A 86 -14.88 -0.71 -2.81
N ASN A 87 -15.58 -1.74 -3.21
CA ASN A 87 -16.86 -2.11 -2.65
C ASN A 87 -16.82 -3.57 -2.20
N PRO A 88 -16.86 -3.81 -0.85
CA PRO A 88 -16.88 -2.82 0.23
C PRO A 88 -15.54 -2.07 0.41
N ASP A 89 -15.56 -0.98 1.20
CA ASP A 89 -14.30 -0.38 1.68
C ASP A 89 -13.55 -1.41 2.53
N PRO A 90 -12.25 -1.66 2.29
CA PRO A 90 -11.47 -2.59 3.10
C PRO A 90 -11.47 -2.30 4.60
N VAL A 91 -11.66 -1.03 4.98
CA VAL A 91 -11.82 -0.63 6.38
C VAL A 91 -13.29 -0.45 6.70
N ARG A 92 -13.81 -1.31 7.55
CA ARG A 92 -15.20 -1.26 8.01
C ARG A 92 -15.45 -0.02 8.86
N GLN A 93 -16.51 0.70 8.50
CA GLN A 93 -17.01 1.84 9.25
C GLN A 93 -18.43 1.54 9.76
N ALA A 94 -18.65 1.78 11.05
CA ALA A 94 -19.98 1.71 11.66
C ALA A 94 -20.70 3.03 11.46
N PRO A 95 -22.05 3.04 11.31
CA PRO A 95 -22.83 4.28 11.32
C PRO A 95 -22.56 5.10 12.59
N ALA A 96 -22.54 6.41 12.46
CA ALA A 96 -22.46 7.33 13.59
C ALA A 96 -23.44 8.48 13.39
N ASP A 97 -24.22 8.77 14.44
CA ASP A 97 -25.30 9.77 14.39
C ASP A 97 -24.75 11.20 14.19
N ASP A 98 -23.49 11.42 14.58
CA ASP A 98 -22.82 12.71 14.59
C ASP A 98 -21.81 12.90 13.44
N SER A 99 -21.66 11.92 12.55
CA SER A 99 -20.68 11.99 11.47
C SER A 99 -21.17 11.36 10.18
N PRO A 100 -21.15 12.08 9.06
CA PRO A 100 -21.48 11.52 7.74
C PRO A 100 -20.47 10.45 7.26
N TYR A 101 -19.32 10.34 7.91
CA TYR A 101 -18.25 9.41 7.57
C TYR A 101 -18.25 8.16 8.45
N GLY A 102 -19.17 8.03 9.41
CA GLY A 102 -19.21 6.93 10.36
C GLY A 102 -18.03 6.91 11.34
N LYS A 103 -17.92 5.87 12.13
CA LYS A 103 -16.79 5.57 13.03
C LYS A 103 -16.07 4.32 12.56
N ILE A 104 -14.76 4.30 12.72
CA ILE A 104 -13.99 3.08 12.43
C ILE A 104 -14.42 1.99 13.41
N ALA A 105 -14.80 0.84 12.87
CA ALA A 105 -15.16 -0.31 13.70
C ALA A 105 -13.92 -0.83 14.45
N PRO A 106 -14.08 -1.52 15.61
CA PRO A 106 -12.99 -2.11 16.36
C PRO A 106 -12.12 -3.04 15.49
N PHE A 107 -10.85 -3.20 15.86
CA PHE A 107 -9.91 -4.01 15.07
C PHE A 107 -10.40 -5.45 14.84
N GLU A 108 -11.04 -6.04 15.83
CA GLU A 108 -11.59 -7.42 15.77
C GLU A 108 -12.68 -7.59 14.71
N GLU A 109 -13.30 -6.49 14.29
CA GLU A 109 -14.32 -6.45 13.24
C GLU A 109 -13.78 -6.11 11.85
N GLN A 110 -12.49 -5.83 11.72
CA GLN A 110 -11.81 -5.37 10.49
C GLN A 110 -11.34 -6.52 9.60
N LYS A 111 -12.18 -7.53 9.35
CA LYS A 111 -11.81 -8.77 8.65
C LYS A 111 -11.15 -8.53 7.30
N ASP A 112 -11.70 -7.61 6.50
CA ASP A 112 -11.26 -7.35 5.13
C ASP A 112 -9.86 -6.74 5.07
N ILE A 113 -9.60 -5.70 5.88
CA ILE A 113 -8.27 -5.08 5.90
C ILE A 113 -7.23 -5.94 6.60
N GLN A 114 -7.63 -6.74 7.60
CA GLN A 114 -6.75 -7.74 8.21
C GLN A 114 -6.32 -8.77 7.19
N PHE A 115 -7.25 -9.33 6.43
CA PHE A 115 -6.96 -10.29 5.38
C PHE A 115 -5.99 -9.71 4.34
N LEU A 116 -6.28 -8.54 3.78
CA LEU A 116 -5.44 -7.90 2.77
C LEU A 116 -4.05 -7.53 3.29
N THR A 117 -3.95 -7.02 4.53
CA THR A 117 -2.65 -6.61 5.08
C THR A 117 -1.80 -7.84 5.43
N ARG A 118 -2.37 -8.86 6.08
CA ARG A 118 -1.66 -10.10 6.43
C ARG A 118 -1.16 -10.85 5.20
N THR A 119 -2.00 -10.99 4.17
CA THR A 119 -1.58 -11.65 2.92
C THR A 119 -0.54 -10.82 2.16
N ALA A 120 -0.60 -9.48 2.20
CA ALA A 120 0.46 -8.63 1.64
C ALA A 120 1.80 -8.80 2.38
N VAL A 121 1.78 -8.86 3.71
CA VAL A 121 2.98 -9.16 4.52
C VAL A 121 3.51 -10.55 4.18
N GLY A 122 2.66 -11.58 4.15
CA GLY A 122 3.08 -12.94 3.82
C GLY A 122 3.70 -13.06 2.43
N ALA A 123 3.10 -12.41 1.44
CA ALA A 123 3.67 -12.35 0.08
C ALA A 123 5.03 -11.62 0.05
N THR A 124 5.19 -10.57 0.86
CA THR A 124 6.46 -9.84 0.98
C THR A 124 7.55 -10.70 1.62
N GLU A 125 7.24 -11.45 2.68
CA GLU A 125 8.16 -12.40 3.31
C GLU A 125 8.59 -13.53 2.34
N MET A 126 7.75 -13.86 1.36
CA MET A 126 8.07 -14.80 0.27
C MET A 126 8.90 -14.17 -0.87
N GLY A 127 9.23 -12.89 -0.80
CA GLY A 127 9.89 -12.15 -1.89
C GLY A 127 8.98 -11.87 -3.09
N LYS A 128 7.66 -11.96 -2.92
CA LYS A 128 6.62 -11.81 -3.96
C LYS A 128 5.71 -10.60 -3.73
N GLY A 129 6.12 -9.65 -2.90
CA GLY A 129 5.29 -8.52 -2.51
C GLY A 129 4.81 -7.66 -3.68
N TRP A 130 5.68 -7.36 -4.65
CA TRP A 130 5.31 -6.52 -5.79
C TRP A 130 4.41 -7.25 -6.79
N GLU A 131 4.63 -8.55 -7.03
CA GLU A 131 3.74 -9.40 -7.84
C GLU A 131 2.36 -9.50 -7.19
N TYR A 132 2.32 -9.69 -5.86
CA TYR A 132 1.08 -9.66 -5.09
C TYR A 132 0.34 -8.34 -5.26
N LEU A 133 1.02 -7.20 -5.02
CA LEU A 133 0.40 -5.88 -5.16
C LEU A 133 -0.13 -5.66 -6.58
N ASN A 134 0.62 -6.06 -7.60
CA ASN A 134 0.22 -5.91 -9.00
C ASN A 134 -1.11 -6.61 -9.32
N MET A 135 -1.36 -7.75 -8.73
CA MET A 135 -2.59 -8.50 -8.96
C MET A 135 -3.71 -8.14 -7.98
N VAL A 136 -3.41 -8.13 -6.68
CA VAL A 136 -4.44 -7.97 -5.64
C VAL A 136 -4.92 -6.52 -5.53
N MET A 137 -4.03 -5.51 -5.62
CA MET A 137 -4.49 -4.11 -5.60
C MET A 137 -5.41 -3.80 -6.79
N ARG A 138 -5.15 -4.38 -7.96
CA ARG A 138 -6.04 -4.22 -9.13
C ARG A 138 -7.39 -4.87 -8.87
N ALA A 139 -7.44 -6.10 -8.34
CA ALA A 139 -8.69 -6.76 -8.00
C ALA A 139 -9.54 -5.96 -7.01
N VAL A 140 -8.90 -5.21 -6.10
CA VAL A 140 -9.60 -4.37 -5.11
C VAL A 140 -10.02 -3.01 -5.69
N TRP A 141 -9.19 -2.38 -6.56
CA TRP A 141 -9.31 -0.95 -6.89
C TRP A 141 -9.74 -0.65 -8.34
N ASN A 142 -9.77 -1.63 -9.26
CA ASN A 142 -10.14 -1.37 -10.65
C ASN A 142 -11.66 -1.44 -10.93
N GLY A 143 -12.45 -1.94 -9.97
CA GLY A 143 -13.90 -2.07 -10.07
C GLY A 143 -14.40 -3.28 -10.88
N GLU A 144 -13.51 -4.11 -11.43
CA GLU A 144 -13.89 -5.29 -12.24
C GLU A 144 -14.43 -6.42 -11.36
N THR A 145 -13.99 -6.49 -10.11
CA THR A 145 -14.37 -7.53 -9.14
C THR A 145 -15.13 -6.94 -7.96
N SER A 146 -16.30 -6.34 -8.21
CA SER A 146 -17.11 -5.73 -7.15
C SER A 146 -18.37 -6.56 -6.86
N PRO A 147 -18.66 -6.95 -5.59
CA PRO A 147 -17.81 -6.83 -4.40
C PRO A 147 -16.60 -7.77 -4.43
N TRP A 148 -15.41 -7.21 -4.17
CA TRP A 148 -14.14 -7.94 -4.27
C TRP A 148 -13.95 -9.03 -3.20
N ASN A 149 -14.66 -8.94 -2.06
CA ASN A 149 -14.57 -9.88 -0.93
C ASN A 149 -15.61 -11.02 -0.97
N GLN A 150 -16.34 -11.18 -2.09
CA GLN A 150 -17.35 -12.26 -2.25
C GLN A 150 -16.74 -13.65 -2.18
N ASP A 151 -17.58 -14.62 -1.83
CA ASP A 151 -17.29 -16.07 -1.88
C ASP A 151 -15.97 -16.39 -1.17
N ASP A 152 -15.81 -15.90 0.06
CA ASP A 152 -14.62 -16.10 0.86
C ASP A 152 -13.34 -15.63 0.14
N TYR A 153 -13.37 -14.40 -0.36
CA TYR A 153 -12.27 -13.75 -1.08
C TYR A 153 -11.83 -14.47 -2.36
N LYS A 154 -12.73 -15.16 -3.03
CA LYS A 154 -12.44 -15.93 -4.24
C LYS A 154 -11.60 -15.16 -5.27
N TRP A 155 -11.96 -13.92 -5.55
CA TRP A 155 -11.25 -13.08 -6.52
C TRP A 155 -9.85 -12.70 -6.06
N ILE A 156 -9.69 -12.47 -4.76
CA ILE A 156 -8.37 -12.18 -4.19
C ILE A 156 -7.48 -13.42 -4.19
N LYS A 157 -8.02 -14.59 -3.83
CA LYS A 157 -7.30 -15.88 -3.91
C LYS A 157 -6.85 -16.13 -5.35
N HIS A 158 -7.72 -15.90 -6.32
CA HIS A 158 -7.35 -16.03 -7.74
C HIS A 158 -6.26 -15.03 -8.18
N ALA A 159 -6.30 -13.79 -7.67
CA ALA A 159 -5.25 -12.80 -7.92
C ALA A 159 -3.91 -13.19 -7.26
N ILE A 160 -3.95 -13.80 -6.07
CA ILE A 160 -2.75 -14.33 -5.39
C ILE A 160 -2.12 -15.47 -6.22
N ASP A 161 -2.92 -16.41 -6.72
CA ASP A 161 -2.42 -17.47 -7.61
C ASP A 161 -1.82 -16.89 -8.91
N ALA A 162 -2.46 -15.86 -9.48
CA ALA A 162 -1.95 -15.18 -10.67
C ALA A 162 -0.63 -14.41 -10.41
N ALA A 163 -0.35 -14.05 -9.16
CA ALA A 163 0.94 -13.51 -8.74
C ALA A 163 2.04 -14.59 -8.58
N GLY A 164 1.71 -15.86 -8.84
CA GLY A 164 2.63 -16.98 -8.67
C GLY A 164 2.85 -17.38 -7.22
N ILE A 165 1.84 -17.19 -6.37
CA ILE A 165 1.83 -17.56 -4.96
C ILE A 165 0.69 -18.58 -4.77
N ASP A 166 0.94 -19.65 -4.03
CA ASP A 166 -0.10 -20.59 -3.63
C ASP A 166 -1.08 -19.88 -2.66
N ALA A 167 -2.26 -19.52 -3.18
CA ALA A 167 -3.24 -18.76 -2.43
C ALA A 167 -3.79 -19.53 -1.23
N GLU A 168 -4.00 -20.85 -1.37
CA GLU A 168 -4.51 -21.69 -0.28
C GLU A 168 -3.49 -21.77 0.85
N ALA A 169 -2.24 -22.03 0.53
CA ALA A 169 -1.16 -22.10 1.52
C ALA A 169 -0.96 -20.76 2.24
N LEU A 170 -0.93 -19.63 1.51
CA LEU A 170 -0.78 -18.32 2.11
C LEU A 170 -1.97 -17.96 3.00
N VAL A 171 -3.20 -18.17 2.54
CA VAL A 171 -4.42 -17.86 3.29
C VAL A 171 -4.52 -18.71 4.55
N ASN A 172 -4.17 -19.99 4.47
CA ASN A 172 -4.15 -20.88 5.64
C ASN A 172 -3.12 -20.39 6.67
N ASP A 173 -1.88 -20.08 6.24
CA ASP A 173 -0.84 -19.60 7.16
C ASP A 173 -1.23 -18.29 7.86
N VAL A 174 -1.74 -17.29 7.13
CA VAL A 174 -2.16 -16.02 7.76
C VAL A 174 -3.38 -16.16 8.66
N THR A 175 -4.20 -17.19 8.44
CA THR A 175 -5.37 -17.50 9.26
C THR A 175 -4.99 -18.25 10.55
N GLU A 176 -4.06 -19.19 10.45
CA GLU A 176 -3.59 -19.99 11.58
C GLU A 176 -2.60 -19.19 12.47
N ASN A 177 -1.83 -18.29 11.87
CA ASN A 177 -0.77 -17.52 12.53
C ASN A 177 -0.97 -15.99 12.41
N PRO A 178 -2.17 -15.44 12.71
CA PRO A 178 -2.47 -14.02 12.45
C PRO A 178 -1.52 -13.06 13.20
N GLY A 179 -1.15 -13.39 14.45
CA GLY A 179 -0.27 -12.59 15.28
C GLY A 179 1.11 -12.36 14.66
N LYS A 180 1.69 -13.36 13.98
CA LYS A 180 2.96 -13.21 13.23
C LYS A 180 2.91 -12.05 12.24
N TYR A 181 1.84 -11.97 11.46
CA TYR A 181 1.67 -10.97 10.41
C TYR A 181 1.26 -9.60 10.96
N ASP A 182 0.47 -9.60 12.04
CA ASP A 182 0.10 -8.38 12.76
C ASP A 182 1.33 -7.71 13.39
N ASP A 183 2.22 -8.50 13.99
CA ASP A 183 3.48 -8.02 14.57
C ASP A 183 4.40 -7.42 13.50
N ILE A 184 4.51 -8.05 12.32
CA ILE A 184 5.31 -7.52 11.21
C ILE A 184 4.70 -6.20 10.70
N ALA A 185 3.40 -6.14 10.44
CA ALA A 185 2.75 -4.92 10.00
C ALA A 185 2.86 -3.77 11.02
N SER A 186 2.78 -4.09 12.31
CA SER A 186 2.94 -3.13 13.41
C SER A 186 4.38 -2.61 13.50
N ARG A 187 5.38 -3.51 13.42
CA ARG A 187 6.79 -3.13 13.35
C ARG A 187 7.07 -2.23 12.13
N ASN A 188 6.53 -2.57 10.94
CA ASN A 188 6.67 -1.72 9.77
C ASN A 188 6.07 -0.31 10.01
N ASN A 189 4.98 -0.20 10.77
CA ASN A 189 4.42 1.10 11.16
C ASN A 189 5.36 1.89 12.08
N GLU A 190 6.03 1.22 13.03
CA GLU A 190 7.00 1.83 13.92
C GLU A 190 8.23 2.31 13.14
N GLU A 191 8.80 1.45 12.29
CA GLU A 191 9.92 1.77 11.41
C GLU A 191 9.61 2.92 10.44
N GLN A 192 8.37 2.98 9.94
CA GLN A 192 7.93 4.10 9.10
C GLN A 192 8.13 5.45 9.77
N MET A 193 8.01 5.52 11.10
CA MET A 193 8.17 6.75 11.88
C MET A 193 9.63 7.15 12.10
N ASP A 194 10.61 6.31 11.78
CA ASP A 194 12.05 6.59 11.94
C ASP A 194 12.64 7.49 10.83
N ASN A 195 11.80 8.14 10.03
CA ASN A 195 12.24 9.16 9.09
C ASN A 195 12.42 10.53 9.78
N THR A 196 13.17 11.42 9.11
CA THR A 196 13.53 12.75 9.68
C THR A 196 12.34 13.63 10.04
N CYS A 197 11.18 13.42 9.39
CA CYS A 197 9.95 14.17 9.64
C CYS A 197 8.92 13.40 10.46
N LYS A 198 9.20 12.15 10.85
CA LYS A 198 8.25 11.23 11.49
C LYS A 198 6.93 11.13 10.72
N HIS A 199 7.05 11.08 9.40
CA HIS A 199 5.89 11.07 8.50
C HIS A 199 5.25 9.70 8.41
N SER A 200 3.95 9.61 8.65
CA SER A 200 3.20 8.36 8.70
C SER A 200 2.28 8.11 7.49
N GLY A 201 2.22 9.01 6.51
CA GLY A 201 1.40 8.84 5.29
C GLY A 201 1.96 7.78 4.35
N VAL A 202 1.12 7.31 3.42
CA VAL A 202 1.48 6.30 2.40
C VAL A 202 0.97 6.69 1.01
N PRO A 203 1.66 6.28 -0.08
CA PRO A 203 2.95 5.60 -0.09
C PRO A 203 4.05 6.51 0.47
N LEU A 204 4.98 5.94 1.23
CA LEU A 204 6.14 6.66 1.73
C LEU A 204 7.40 5.93 1.29
N PHE A 205 8.29 6.65 0.62
CA PHE A 205 9.60 6.18 0.25
C PHE A 205 10.61 6.86 1.17
N VAL A 206 11.53 6.12 1.78
CA VAL A 206 12.51 6.71 2.69
C VAL A 206 13.92 6.41 2.19
N PHE A 207 14.66 7.46 1.85
CA PHE A 207 16.04 7.31 1.40
C PHE A 207 16.99 8.08 2.33
N ASN A 208 17.91 7.36 2.99
CA ASN A 208 18.83 7.93 3.98
C ASN A 208 18.11 8.76 5.07
N GLY A 209 16.94 8.30 5.54
CA GLY A 209 16.10 9.01 6.49
C GLY A 209 15.27 10.15 5.89
N GLU A 210 15.50 10.54 4.63
CA GLU A 210 14.73 11.57 3.92
C GLU A 210 13.43 10.98 3.37
N PRO A 211 12.25 11.45 3.81
CA PRO A 211 10.96 10.92 3.37
C PRO A 211 10.49 11.61 2.08
N PHE A 212 9.97 10.79 1.15
CA PHE A 212 9.26 11.21 -0.06
C PHE A 212 7.84 10.68 0.04
N PHE A 213 6.92 11.53 0.46
CA PHE A 213 5.53 11.14 0.72
C PHE A 213 4.63 11.44 -0.48
N GLY A 214 3.90 10.42 -0.91
CA GLY A 214 2.86 10.52 -1.92
C GLY A 214 3.31 10.11 -3.32
N GLN A 215 2.32 9.79 -4.13
CA GLN A 215 2.50 9.36 -5.51
C GLN A 215 3.15 10.45 -6.39
N ASP A 216 3.02 11.70 -6.02
CA ASP A 216 3.52 12.87 -6.74
C ASP A 216 4.98 13.23 -6.42
N ARG A 217 5.63 12.52 -5.49
CA ARG A 217 7.06 12.69 -5.15
C ARG A 217 7.98 11.66 -5.81
N MET A 218 7.45 10.73 -6.57
CA MET A 218 8.24 9.65 -7.17
C MET A 218 9.31 10.15 -8.15
N ASP A 219 8.99 11.12 -8.99
CA ASP A 219 10.00 11.69 -9.92
C ASP A 219 11.09 12.45 -9.16
N MET A 220 10.73 13.12 -8.06
CA MET A 220 11.68 13.79 -7.18
C MET A 220 12.57 12.77 -6.46
N LEU A 221 12.03 11.62 -6.03
CA LEU A 221 12.82 10.51 -5.50
C LEU A 221 13.85 10.04 -6.54
N ILE A 222 13.43 9.73 -7.77
CA ILE A 222 14.35 9.29 -8.83
C ILE A 222 15.43 10.35 -9.09
N TRP A 223 15.08 11.63 -9.17
CA TRP A 223 16.06 12.71 -9.28
C TRP A 223 17.06 12.67 -8.12
N ARG A 224 16.59 12.51 -6.89
CA ARG A 224 17.43 12.43 -5.70
C ARG A 224 18.37 11.22 -5.75
N LEU A 225 17.85 10.03 -6.07
CA LEU A 225 18.63 8.81 -6.17
C LEU A 225 19.72 8.91 -7.25
N LYS A 226 19.47 9.60 -8.37
CA LYS A 226 20.49 9.87 -9.40
C LYS A 226 21.68 10.68 -8.86
N THR A 227 21.45 11.58 -7.91
CA THR A 227 22.55 12.31 -7.25
C THR A 227 23.42 11.41 -6.36
N TYR A 228 22.93 10.20 -6.05
CA TYR A 228 23.65 9.17 -5.29
C TYR A 228 24.11 7.97 -6.16
N GLY A 229 24.07 8.13 -7.48
CA GLY A 229 24.61 7.14 -8.41
C GLY A 229 23.59 6.12 -8.92
N LEU A 230 22.27 6.39 -8.83
CA LEU A 230 21.28 5.52 -9.49
C LEU A 230 21.53 5.50 -11.00
N THR A 231 21.69 4.29 -11.54
CA THR A 231 21.90 4.04 -12.98
C THR A 231 20.68 3.33 -13.57
N GLU A 232 20.52 3.47 -14.89
CA GLU A 232 19.58 2.61 -15.63
C GLU A 232 20.17 1.20 -15.76
N ARG A 233 19.31 0.21 -15.79
CA ARG A 233 19.69 -1.18 -16.02
C ARG A 233 20.17 -1.36 -17.45
N SER A 234 21.17 -2.19 -17.65
CA SER A 234 21.69 -2.49 -18.98
C SER A 234 20.75 -3.35 -19.84
N ASP A 235 19.79 -4.02 -19.20
CA ASP A 235 18.76 -4.89 -19.79
C ASP A 235 17.37 -4.23 -19.81
N ALA A 236 17.27 -2.92 -19.56
CA ALA A 236 16.03 -2.16 -19.60
C ALA A 236 15.66 -1.85 -21.07
N GLU A 237 14.87 -2.72 -21.70
CA GLU A 237 14.13 -2.47 -22.95
C GLU A 237 12.62 -2.35 -22.68
#